data_dfe4665efec790586289ae5466b25203
#
_entry.id   dfe4665efec790586289ae5466b25203
#
_cell.length_a   1.000
_cell.length_b   1.000
_cell.length_c   1.000
_cell.angle_alpha   90.00
_cell.angle_beta   90.00
_cell.angle_gamma   90.00
#
_symmetry.space_group_name_H-M   'P 1'
#
loop_
_entity.id
_entity.type
_entity.pdbx_description
1 polymer ?
#
loop_
_entity_poly.entity_id
_entity_poly.type
_entity_poly.pdbx_seq_one_letter_code
_entity_poly.pdbx_strand_id
1 'polypeptide(L)'
;MAALKKNDRLRLSVETLLGNGNGLCHTDEGFVVFVPHTAPGDIIDAHIIKVTKSYAVAKTVEIIQPSPYRHEDGCPFSKNCGGCTFQHISYEKECEFKENTVNDALSRIGKLDLKVEKFYGAKNSCSYRNKAVYPVGMSKEGKAISGFYASMSHRITEHDVCRISNPVFSEIRDGVLQFINDRNIAGYDEENCTGIVRSIHLRSSKNNEISLTLVLNSKELLSSSTERAFVKFINKSFHEVVTILINVNTKNTNVILGDEWRTLYGDGYIYDEISGKKFRITPASFWQVNREQAEVLYSVAKEYASLEDGESLLDLYCGTGSVGLCIAGNGTKLYGVEVVEEAAKDASFNAKLNNIDGKFTALPTENALDDEYVKNLHPDVITVDPPRKGCVGAVEKIAALGAKRIVYISCDPATLARDLAEFEILGYKAIRASAVDMFPRTGHVESVVLLSQQKASAGTDLS
;
A
#
# COMPACT_ATOMS: atom_id res chain seq x y z
N MET A 1 -32.08 6.72 -31.94
CA MET A 1 -30.81 5.99 -32.18
C MET A 1 -30.88 4.63 -31.49
N ALA A 2 -30.24 3.59 -32.04
CA ALA A 2 -30.27 2.26 -31.43
C ALA A 2 -29.49 2.29 -30.10
N ALA A 3 -30.06 1.70 -29.03
CA ALA A 3 -29.39 1.58 -27.75
C ALA A 3 -28.09 0.77 -27.92
N LEU A 4 -27.00 1.21 -27.29
CA LEU A 4 -25.70 0.55 -27.28
C LEU A 4 -25.85 -0.91 -26.83
N LYS A 5 -25.24 -1.84 -27.57
CA LYS A 5 -25.32 -3.27 -27.31
C LYS A 5 -23.95 -3.92 -27.17
N LYS A 6 -23.91 -5.07 -26.50
CA LYS A 6 -22.73 -5.93 -26.48
C LYS A 6 -22.38 -6.32 -27.93
N ASN A 7 -21.08 -6.33 -28.24
CA ASN A 7 -20.46 -6.59 -29.53
C ASN A 7 -20.50 -5.43 -30.53
N ASP A 8 -21.06 -4.28 -30.18
CA ASP A 8 -20.94 -3.07 -31.00
C ASP A 8 -19.47 -2.63 -31.09
N ARG A 9 -19.10 -2.00 -32.21
CA ARG A 9 -17.81 -1.33 -32.40
C ARG A 9 -18.02 0.18 -32.48
N LEU A 10 -17.20 0.91 -31.76
CA LEU A 10 -17.27 2.37 -31.69
C LEU A 10 -15.88 2.96 -31.78
N ARG A 11 -15.77 4.10 -32.44
CA ARG A 11 -14.60 4.97 -32.29
C ARG A 11 -14.80 5.86 -31.06
N LEU A 12 -13.86 5.80 -30.14
CA LEU A 12 -13.92 6.52 -28.87
C LEU A 12 -12.66 7.36 -28.67
N SER A 13 -12.82 8.54 -28.07
CA SER A 13 -11.73 9.35 -27.56
C SER A 13 -11.62 9.15 -26.04
N VAL A 14 -10.41 8.90 -25.56
CA VAL A 14 -10.14 8.73 -24.13
C VAL A 14 -9.93 10.10 -23.49
N GLU A 15 -10.82 10.47 -22.59
CA GLU A 15 -10.82 11.81 -21.96
C GLU A 15 -9.90 11.84 -20.74
N THR A 16 -10.01 10.85 -19.85
CA THR A 16 -9.23 10.76 -18.61
C THR A 16 -9.06 9.31 -18.18
N LEU A 17 -8.35 9.10 -17.07
CA LEU A 17 -8.18 7.80 -16.43
C LEU A 17 -8.99 7.70 -15.14
N LEU A 18 -9.25 6.48 -14.73
CA LEU A 18 -9.71 6.14 -13.38
C LEU A 18 -8.55 5.53 -12.57
N GLY A 19 -8.64 5.53 -11.25
CA GLY A 19 -7.63 4.97 -10.36
C GLY A 19 -7.31 3.48 -10.61
N ASN A 20 -8.23 2.74 -11.22
CA ASN A 20 -8.04 1.35 -11.66
C ASN A 20 -7.36 1.21 -13.04
N GLY A 21 -6.94 2.33 -13.66
CA GLY A 21 -6.26 2.34 -14.96
C GLY A 21 -7.16 2.25 -16.19
N ASN A 22 -8.48 2.24 -16.00
CA ASN A 22 -9.39 2.29 -17.13
C ASN A 22 -9.49 3.73 -17.65
N GLY A 23 -9.43 3.89 -18.97
CA GLY A 23 -9.80 5.14 -19.62
C GLY A 23 -11.29 5.38 -19.55
N LEU A 24 -11.68 6.60 -19.31
CA LEU A 24 -13.04 7.10 -19.40
C LEU A 24 -13.27 7.70 -20.78
N CYS A 25 -14.31 7.22 -21.44
CA CYS A 25 -14.79 7.73 -22.73
C CYS A 25 -16.30 8.00 -22.64
N HIS A 26 -16.81 8.83 -23.54
CA HIS A 26 -18.24 8.96 -23.76
C HIS A 26 -18.59 8.63 -25.22
N THR A 27 -19.76 8.06 -25.45
CA THR A 27 -20.33 7.99 -26.80
C THR A 27 -20.84 9.37 -27.22
N ASP A 28 -21.17 9.57 -28.48
CA ASP A 28 -21.74 10.83 -28.98
C ASP A 28 -23.04 11.24 -28.24
N GLU A 29 -23.75 10.26 -27.66
CA GLU A 29 -24.94 10.50 -26.82
C GLU A 29 -24.61 10.73 -25.33
N GLY A 30 -23.32 10.79 -24.95
CA GLY A 30 -22.88 11.03 -23.59
C GLY A 30 -22.93 9.78 -22.69
N PHE A 31 -23.06 8.56 -23.25
CA PHE A 31 -23.03 7.34 -22.46
C PHE A 31 -21.60 6.95 -22.07
N VAL A 32 -21.37 6.65 -20.78
CA VAL A 32 -20.05 6.35 -20.24
C VAL A 32 -19.52 5.00 -20.74
N VAL A 33 -18.27 4.96 -21.20
CA VAL A 33 -17.57 3.74 -21.59
C VAL A 33 -16.19 3.67 -20.92
N PHE A 34 -15.91 2.57 -20.23
CA PHE A 34 -14.62 2.29 -19.63
C PHE A 34 -13.80 1.36 -20.51
N VAL A 35 -12.53 1.73 -20.77
CA VAL A 35 -11.64 0.96 -21.66
C VAL A 35 -10.29 0.76 -20.98
N PRO A 36 -9.89 -0.49 -20.65
CA PRO A 36 -8.59 -0.78 -20.04
C PRO A 36 -7.40 -0.46 -20.94
N HIS A 37 -6.25 -0.18 -20.36
CA HIS A 37 -4.96 0.03 -21.03
C HIS A 37 -4.95 1.14 -22.09
N THR A 38 -5.77 2.16 -21.88
CA THR A 38 -5.81 3.38 -22.71
C THR A 38 -5.19 4.57 -21.98
N ALA A 39 -4.79 5.59 -22.73
CA ALA A 39 -4.22 6.82 -22.23
C ALA A 39 -5.08 8.03 -22.63
N PRO A 40 -5.15 9.11 -21.81
CA PRO A 40 -5.88 10.31 -22.18
C PRO A 40 -5.38 10.87 -23.50
N GLY A 41 -6.30 11.15 -24.43
CA GLY A 41 -5.97 11.59 -25.80
C GLY A 41 -5.80 10.46 -26.82
N ASP A 42 -5.90 9.18 -26.42
CA ASP A 42 -6.01 8.11 -27.41
C ASP A 42 -7.32 8.23 -28.19
N ILE A 43 -7.26 8.02 -29.52
CA ILE A 43 -8.42 7.71 -30.33
C ILE A 43 -8.36 6.22 -30.68
N ILE A 44 -9.40 5.48 -30.31
CA ILE A 44 -9.40 4.02 -30.38
C ILE A 44 -10.61 3.48 -31.16
N ASP A 45 -10.43 2.34 -31.83
CA ASP A 45 -11.51 1.45 -32.21
C ASP A 45 -11.75 0.48 -31.04
N ALA A 46 -12.95 0.53 -30.47
CA ALA A 46 -13.30 -0.20 -29.26
C ALA A 46 -14.45 -1.18 -29.53
N HIS A 47 -14.33 -2.38 -28.94
CA HIS A 47 -15.35 -3.41 -28.97
C HIS A 47 -16.06 -3.51 -27.63
N ILE A 48 -17.36 -3.29 -27.59
CA ILE A 48 -18.18 -3.34 -26.39
C ILE A 48 -18.32 -4.79 -25.88
N ILE A 49 -17.84 -5.04 -24.66
CA ILE A 49 -17.89 -6.37 -24.04
C ILE A 49 -19.00 -6.51 -23.01
N LYS A 50 -19.44 -5.40 -22.41
CA LYS A 50 -20.50 -5.36 -21.40
C LYS A 50 -21.25 -4.03 -21.48
N VAL A 51 -22.57 -4.07 -21.32
CA VAL A 51 -23.42 -2.89 -21.18
C VAL A 51 -24.24 -3.05 -19.89
N THR A 52 -24.31 -1.99 -19.10
CA THR A 52 -25.16 -1.87 -17.91
C THR A 52 -26.16 -0.73 -18.09
N LYS A 53 -26.94 -0.40 -17.09
CA LYS A 53 -27.89 0.74 -17.15
C LYS A 53 -27.19 2.11 -17.22
N SER A 54 -25.97 2.24 -16.67
CA SER A 54 -25.28 3.52 -16.48
C SER A 54 -23.94 3.62 -17.19
N TYR A 55 -23.35 2.50 -17.63
CA TYR A 55 -22.05 2.47 -18.32
C TYR A 55 -21.88 1.23 -19.16
N ALA A 56 -20.92 1.29 -20.07
CA ALA A 56 -20.41 0.13 -20.81
C ALA A 56 -18.93 -0.12 -20.49
N VAL A 57 -18.48 -1.33 -20.78
CA VAL A 57 -17.07 -1.70 -20.75
C VAL A 57 -16.69 -2.17 -22.14
N ALA A 58 -15.58 -1.67 -22.65
CA ALA A 58 -15.05 -2.06 -23.95
C ALA A 58 -13.61 -2.57 -23.84
N LYS A 59 -13.13 -3.22 -24.86
CA LYS A 59 -11.72 -3.52 -25.08
C LYS A 59 -11.22 -2.79 -26.34
N THR A 60 -10.02 -2.29 -26.30
CA THR A 60 -9.35 -1.71 -27.47
C THR A 60 -9.13 -2.80 -28.52
N VAL A 61 -9.57 -2.55 -29.74
CA VAL A 61 -9.27 -3.37 -30.92
C VAL A 61 -8.03 -2.81 -31.58
N GLU A 62 -7.99 -1.50 -31.79
CA GLU A 62 -6.89 -0.77 -32.42
C GLU A 62 -6.76 0.63 -31.82
N ILE A 63 -5.54 1.13 -31.69
CA ILE A 63 -5.26 2.54 -31.37
C ILE A 63 -5.06 3.27 -32.70
N ILE A 64 -6.05 4.05 -33.09
CA ILE A 64 -6.03 4.78 -34.36
C ILE A 64 -5.07 5.96 -34.30
N GLN A 65 -5.13 6.70 -33.17
CA GLN A 65 -4.20 7.78 -32.87
C GLN A 65 -3.71 7.61 -31.43
N PRO A 66 -2.42 7.35 -31.25
CA PRO A 66 -1.88 7.21 -29.89
C PRO A 66 -1.81 8.56 -29.19
N SER A 67 -2.09 8.54 -27.89
CA SER A 67 -1.86 9.67 -26.99
C SER A 67 -0.39 10.07 -26.96
N PRO A 68 -0.06 11.37 -26.87
CA PRO A 68 1.32 11.83 -26.66
C PRO A 68 1.87 11.42 -25.27
N TYR A 69 1.00 11.00 -24.37
CA TYR A 69 1.39 10.56 -23.02
C TYR A 69 1.68 9.05 -22.94
N ARG A 70 1.60 8.31 -24.06
CA ARG A 70 1.99 6.91 -24.06
C ARG A 70 3.47 6.74 -23.84
N HIS A 71 3.81 5.71 -23.05
CA HIS A 71 5.17 5.30 -22.78
C HIS A 71 5.42 3.92 -23.43
N GLU A 72 6.41 3.86 -24.33
CA GLU A 72 6.66 2.64 -25.10
C GLU A 72 7.49 1.60 -24.33
N ASP A 73 8.38 2.06 -23.44
CA ASP A 73 9.28 1.19 -22.66
C ASP A 73 8.66 0.62 -21.37
N GLY A 74 7.36 0.44 -21.37
CA GLY A 74 6.63 -0.15 -20.25
C GLY A 74 7.03 -1.60 -19.95
N CYS A 75 6.53 -2.14 -18.84
CA CYS A 75 6.73 -3.54 -18.49
C CYS A 75 6.05 -4.45 -19.53
N PRO A 76 6.75 -5.43 -20.14
CA PRO A 76 6.18 -6.31 -21.18
C PRO A 76 5.03 -7.17 -20.64
N PHE A 77 4.97 -7.39 -19.33
CA PHE A 77 3.94 -8.19 -18.68
C PHE A 77 2.72 -7.35 -18.26
N SER A 78 2.74 -6.03 -18.40
CA SER A 78 1.72 -5.12 -17.85
C SER A 78 0.31 -5.38 -18.36
N LYS A 79 0.14 -5.93 -19.55
CA LYS A 79 -1.18 -6.32 -20.11
C LYS A 79 -1.82 -7.51 -19.40
N ASN A 80 -1.01 -8.37 -18.80
CA ASN A 80 -1.46 -9.62 -18.19
C ASN A 80 -1.29 -9.62 -16.66
N CYS A 81 -0.28 -8.91 -16.14
CA CYS A 81 0.01 -8.82 -14.72
C CYS A 81 -0.89 -7.77 -14.05
N GLY A 82 -1.49 -8.13 -12.91
CA GLY A 82 -2.33 -7.22 -12.12
C GLY A 82 -1.59 -6.28 -11.17
N GLY A 83 -0.24 -6.29 -11.20
CA GLY A 83 0.57 -5.53 -10.23
C GLY A 83 0.71 -4.03 -10.53
N CYS A 84 0.54 -3.62 -11.80
CA CYS A 84 0.70 -2.24 -12.23
C CYS A 84 -0.48 -1.79 -13.09
N THR A 85 -0.80 -0.49 -12.98
CA THR A 85 -1.93 0.12 -13.68
C THR A 85 -1.47 1.05 -14.80
N PHE A 86 -0.35 1.75 -14.59
CA PHE A 86 0.08 2.90 -15.41
C PHE A 86 1.42 2.70 -16.14
N GLN A 87 1.82 1.45 -16.41
CA GLN A 87 3.06 1.16 -17.14
C GLN A 87 3.06 1.70 -18.59
N HIS A 88 1.90 2.02 -19.14
CA HIS A 88 1.72 2.43 -20.54
C HIS A 88 1.62 3.95 -20.72
N ILE A 89 1.74 4.73 -19.65
CA ILE A 89 1.73 6.20 -19.69
C ILE A 89 3.01 6.79 -19.13
N SER A 90 3.33 8.04 -19.49
CA SER A 90 4.46 8.77 -18.94
C SER A 90 4.29 8.98 -17.44
N TYR A 91 5.40 9.04 -16.73
CA TYR A 91 5.36 9.17 -15.26
C TYR A 91 4.83 10.56 -14.84
N GLU A 92 5.14 11.59 -15.63
CA GLU A 92 4.64 12.93 -15.41
C GLU A 92 3.10 12.97 -15.48
N LYS A 93 2.52 12.28 -16.47
CA LYS A 93 1.05 12.20 -16.61
C LYS A 93 0.40 11.36 -15.52
N GLU A 94 1.08 10.33 -15.04
CA GLU A 94 0.66 9.57 -13.87
C GLU A 94 0.60 10.46 -12.62
N CYS A 95 1.64 11.27 -12.38
CA CYS A 95 1.71 12.22 -11.25
C CYS A 95 0.57 13.24 -11.32
N GLU A 96 0.35 13.86 -12.47
CA GLU A 96 -0.75 14.80 -12.69
C GLU A 96 -2.12 14.16 -12.40
N PHE A 97 -2.32 12.92 -12.86
CA PHE A 97 -3.55 12.18 -12.59
C PHE A 97 -3.76 11.94 -11.09
N LYS A 98 -2.72 11.53 -10.36
CA LYS A 98 -2.79 11.29 -8.92
C LYS A 98 -3.06 12.56 -8.12
N GLU A 99 -2.41 13.66 -8.47
CA GLU A 99 -2.65 14.97 -7.86
C GLU A 99 -4.11 15.42 -8.07
N ASN A 100 -4.61 15.29 -9.31
CA ASN A 100 -5.99 15.63 -9.63
C ASN A 100 -6.98 14.73 -8.88
N THR A 101 -6.66 13.44 -8.68
CA THR A 101 -7.49 12.51 -7.91
C THR A 101 -7.67 12.99 -6.46
N VAL A 102 -6.60 13.47 -5.82
CA VAL A 102 -6.68 14.03 -4.47
C VAL A 102 -7.49 15.32 -4.47
N ASN A 103 -7.21 16.26 -5.38
CA ASN A 103 -7.90 17.54 -5.49
C ASN A 103 -9.40 17.37 -5.75
N ASP A 104 -9.78 16.43 -6.62
CA ASP A 104 -11.17 16.08 -6.91
C ASP A 104 -11.88 15.51 -5.67
N ALA A 105 -11.22 14.66 -4.90
CA ALA A 105 -11.79 14.13 -3.67
C ALA A 105 -12.02 15.24 -2.63
N LEU A 106 -11.02 16.08 -2.39
CA LEU A 106 -11.14 17.21 -1.45
C LEU A 106 -12.29 18.15 -1.81
N SER A 107 -12.39 18.54 -3.10
CA SER A 107 -13.40 19.49 -3.55
C SER A 107 -14.81 18.88 -3.70
N ARG A 108 -14.93 17.69 -4.32
CA ARG A 108 -16.24 17.12 -4.67
C ARG A 108 -16.86 16.30 -3.55
N ILE A 109 -16.04 15.52 -2.80
CA ILE A 109 -16.51 14.68 -1.70
C ILE A 109 -16.48 15.46 -0.40
N GLY A 110 -15.32 16.02 -0.05
CA GLY A 110 -15.14 16.78 1.18
C GLY A 110 -15.80 18.17 1.15
N LYS A 111 -16.04 18.72 -0.05
CA LYS A 111 -16.50 20.11 -0.26
C LYS A 111 -15.59 21.14 0.42
N LEU A 112 -14.31 20.82 0.53
CA LEU A 112 -13.30 21.61 1.19
C LEU A 112 -12.70 22.63 0.22
N ASP A 113 -12.44 23.85 0.70
CA ASP A 113 -11.63 24.86 0.00
C ASP A 113 -10.15 24.61 0.29
N LEU A 114 -9.68 23.44 -0.13
CA LEU A 114 -8.32 22.97 0.06
C LEU A 114 -7.82 22.30 -1.20
N LYS A 115 -6.57 22.55 -1.55
CA LYS A 115 -5.87 21.88 -2.67
C LYS A 115 -4.53 21.35 -2.22
N VAL A 116 -4.04 20.38 -2.94
CA VAL A 116 -2.66 19.89 -2.79
C VAL A 116 -1.70 21.04 -3.08
N GLU A 117 -0.92 21.45 -2.06
CA GLU A 117 0.10 22.49 -2.19
C GLU A 117 1.31 21.97 -2.96
N LYS A 118 1.63 20.70 -2.76
CA LYS A 118 2.77 20.05 -3.39
C LYS A 118 2.53 18.56 -3.60
N PHE A 119 2.82 18.11 -4.81
CA PHE A 119 2.88 16.70 -5.18
C PHE A 119 4.34 16.23 -5.19
N TYR A 120 4.64 15.18 -4.45
CA TYR A 120 5.97 14.60 -4.37
C TYR A 120 6.02 13.32 -5.21
N GLY A 121 6.43 13.45 -6.47
CA GLY A 121 6.72 12.30 -7.34
C GLY A 121 7.93 11.53 -6.87
N ALA A 122 7.98 10.24 -7.16
CA ALA A 122 9.14 9.41 -6.86
C ALA A 122 10.28 9.70 -7.84
N LYS A 123 11.51 9.78 -7.31
CA LYS A 123 12.72 9.91 -8.14
C LYS A 123 12.91 8.67 -9.02
N ASN A 124 12.59 7.50 -8.48
CA ASN A 124 12.69 6.21 -9.14
C ASN A 124 11.31 5.55 -9.21
N SER A 125 10.77 5.37 -10.41
CA SER A 125 9.52 4.64 -10.64
C SER A 125 9.73 3.13 -10.85
N CYS A 126 10.99 2.66 -10.79
CA CYS A 126 11.41 1.27 -10.93
C CYS A 126 12.16 0.81 -9.69
N SER A 127 12.17 -0.50 -9.45
CA SER A 127 12.95 -1.18 -8.38
C SER A 127 12.78 -0.61 -6.96
N TYR A 128 11.68 0.08 -6.71
CA TYR A 128 11.42 0.76 -5.45
C TYR A 128 10.83 -0.17 -4.37
N ARG A 129 10.15 -1.26 -4.79
CA ARG A 129 9.48 -2.15 -3.85
C ARG A 129 10.47 -3.03 -3.10
N ASN A 130 10.49 -2.85 -1.79
CA ASN A 130 11.28 -3.65 -0.86
C ASN A 130 10.53 -4.90 -0.34
N LYS A 131 9.35 -5.21 -0.88
CA LYS A 131 8.55 -6.38 -0.53
C LYS A 131 7.88 -6.94 -1.78
N ALA A 132 7.96 -8.26 -1.96
CA ALA A 132 7.19 -9.00 -2.95
C ALA A 132 6.55 -10.23 -2.31
N VAL A 133 5.35 -10.56 -2.78
CA VAL A 133 4.61 -11.78 -2.44
C VAL A 133 4.30 -12.49 -3.76
N TYR A 134 4.95 -13.61 -3.96
CA TYR A 134 4.82 -14.40 -5.17
C TYR A 134 3.97 -15.64 -4.89
N PRO A 135 2.73 -15.73 -5.38
CA PRO A 135 1.98 -16.97 -5.34
C PRO A 135 2.72 -18.08 -6.09
N VAL A 136 2.62 -19.30 -5.59
CA VAL A 136 3.17 -20.50 -6.20
C VAL A 136 2.03 -21.42 -6.58
N GLY A 137 1.95 -21.80 -7.83
CA GLY A 137 0.94 -22.71 -8.38
C GLY A 137 1.58 -23.83 -9.18
N MET A 138 0.76 -24.56 -9.94
CA MET A 138 1.22 -25.64 -10.81
C MET A 138 0.93 -25.29 -12.28
N SER A 139 1.91 -25.54 -13.15
CA SER A 139 1.70 -25.52 -14.59
C SER A 139 0.93 -26.75 -15.05
N LYS A 140 0.45 -26.74 -16.29
CA LYS A 140 -0.20 -27.89 -16.91
C LYS A 140 0.72 -29.11 -17.07
N GLU A 141 2.03 -28.85 -17.11
CA GLU A 141 3.08 -29.86 -17.23
C GLU A 141 3.50 -30.44 -15.85
N GLY A 142 2.82 -30.05 -14.76
CA GLY A 142 3.09 -30.53 -13.42
C GLY A 142 4.32 -29.93 -12.74
N LYS A 143 4.79 -28.78 -13.20
CA LYS A 143 5.87 -28.02 -12.56
C LYS A 143 5.32 -26.89 -11.70
N ALA A 144 5.96 -26.61 -10.58
CA ALA A 144 5.68 -25.43 -9.80
C ALA A 144 6.11 -24.17 -10.58
N ILE A 145 5.19 -23.21 -10.65
CA ILE A 145 5.37 -21.91 -11.30
C ILE A 145 5.07 -20.79 -10.31
N SER A 146 5.62 -19.60 -10.57
CA SER A 146 5.35 -18.43 -9.74
C SER A 146 5.42 -17.13 -10.55
N GLY A 147 4.75 -16.11 -10.04
CA GLY A 147 4.66 -14.80 -10.65
C GLY A 147 3.71 -13.91 -9.86
N PHE A 148 3.02 -13.00 -10.54
CA PHE A 148 1.91 -12.26 -9.92
C PHE A 148 0.58 -12.67 -10.52
N TYR A 149 -0.50 -12.46 -9.79
CA TYR A 149 -1.83 -12.72 -10.34
C TYR A 149 -2.17 -11.74 -11.47
N ALA A 150 -2.84 -12.27 -12.48
CA ALA A 150 -3.47 -11.45 -13.50
C ALA A 150 -4.60 -10.60 -12.89
N SER A 151 -4.85 -9.44 -13.46
CA SER A 151 -5.90 -8.55 -12.98
C SER A 151 -7.25 -9.27 -12.88
N MET A 152 -7.94 -9.11 -11.74
CA MET A 152 -9.25 -9.73 -11.47
C MET A 152 -9.26 -11.27 -11.59
N SER A 153 -8.13 -11.93 -11.33
CA SER A 153 -7.98 -13.38 -11.51
C SER A 153 -6.92 -13.94 -10.56
N HIS A 154 -7.02 -15.24 -10.24
CA HIS A 154 -5.99 -16.00 -9.53
C HIS A 154 -5.02 -16.72 -10.50
N ARG A 155 -5.12 -16.44 -11.79
CA ARG A 155 -4.16 -16.98 -12.78
C ARG A 155 -2.80 -16.32 -12.60
N ILE A 156 -1.78 -17.13 -12.39
CA ILE A 156 -0.39 -16.66 -12.27
C ILE A 156 0.10 -16.18 -13.64
N THR A 157 0.63 -14.97 -13.67
CA THR A 157 1.38 -14.42 -14.79
C THR A 157 2.86 -14.55 -14.45
N GLU A 158 3.52 -15.50 -15.08
CA GLU A 158 4.97 -15.69 -14.97
C GLU A 158 5.69 -14.49 -15.60
N HIS A 159 6.84 -14.14 -15.05
CA HIS A 159 7.68 -13.05 -15.55
C HIS A 159 9.13 -13.27 -15.08
N ASP A 160 10.08 -12.88 -15.89
CA ASP A 160 11.50 -13.00 -15.56
C ASP A 160 11.87 -12.01 -14.45
N VAL A 161 11.65 -10.72 -14.67
CA VAL A 161 11.96 -9.65 -13.73
C VAL A 161 10.79 -8.70 -13.57
N CYS A 162 10.44 -8.36 -12.33
CA CYS A 162 9.48 -7.33 -12.03
C CYS A 162 10.14 -5.95 -11.99
N ARG A 163 9.75 -5.05 -12.88
CA ARG A 163 10.36 -3.72 -13.00
C ARG A 163 10.28 -2.84 -11.75
N ILE A 164 9.25 -3.03 -10.92
CA ILE A 164 9.04 -2.19 -9.73
C ILE A 164 9.58 -2.82 -8.45
N SER A 165 9.89 -4.13 -8.44
CA SER A 165 10.44 -4.84 -7.28
C SER A 165 11.97 -4.80 -7.30
N ASN A 166 12.57 -5.04 -6.12
CA ASN A 166 14.01 -5.28 -6.04
C ASN A 166 14.40 -6.43 -7.01
N PRO A 167 15.36 -6.23 -7.93
CA PRO A 167 15.69 -7.21 -8.97
C PRO A 167 16.05 -8.59 -8.41
N VAL A 168 16.78 -8.66 -7.31
CA VAL A 168 17.21 -9.92 -6.68
C VAL A 168 16.04 -10.80 -6.24
N PHE A 169 14.85 -10.24 -6.05
CA PHE A 169 13.67 -11.02 -5.67
C PHE A 169 13.27 -12.02 -6.75
N SER A 170 13.43 -11.67 -8.02
CA SER A 170 13.14 -12.60 -9.12
C SER A 170 14.15 -13.76 -9.12
N GLU A 171 15.42 -13.49 -8.87
CA GLU A 171 16.48 -14.50 -8.80
C GLU A 171 16.26 -15.47 -7.64
N ILE A 172 15.91 -14.96 -6.45
CA ILE A 172 15.59 -15.80 -5.28
C ILE A 172 14.33 -16.62 -5.52
N ARG A 173 13.27 -16.03 -6.11
CA ARG A 173 12.05 -16.77 -6.49
C ARG A 173 12.39 -17.94 -7.42
N ASP A 174 13.19 -17.70 -8.45
CA ASP A 174 13.55 -18.71 -9.42
C ASP A 174 14.41 -19.82 -8.79
N GLY A 175 15.32 -19.45 -7.88
CA GLY A 175 16.08 -20.42 -7.08
C GLY A 175 15.19 -21.28 -6.19
N VAL A 176 14.18 -20.67 -5.54
CA VAL A 176 13.17 -21.45 -4.77
C VAL A 176 12.40 -22.39 -5.67
N LEU A 177 11.93 -21.91 -6.85
CA LEU A 177 11.23 -22.75 -7.83
C LEU A 177 12.09 -23.90 -8.33
N GLN A 178 13.37 -23.66 -8.62
CA GLN A 178 14.32 -24.72 -8.98
C GLN A 178 14.40 -25.78 -7.86
N PHE A 179 14.62 -25.35 -6.62
CA PHE A 179 14.74 -26.27 -5.48
C PHE A 179 13.51 -27.16 -5.29
N ILE A 180 12.30 -26.57 -5.37
CA ILE A 180 11.04 -27.33 -5.15
C ILE A 180 10.74 -28.24 -6.35
N ASN A 181 11.01 -27.79 -7.58
CA ASN A 181 10.82 -28.62 -8.78
C ASN A 181 11.80 -29.81 -8.83
N ASP A 182 13.08 -29.63 -8.48
CA ASP A 182 14.07 -30.70 -8.43
C ASP A 182 13.72 -31.81 -7.43
N ARG A 183 12.81 -31.50 -6.47
CA ARG A 183 12.35 -32.42 -5.41
C ARG A 183 10.89 -32.84 -5.54
N ASN A 184 10.23 -32.46 -6.64
CA ASN A 184 8.82 -32.72 -6.89
C ASN A 184 7.92 -32.21 -5.73
N ILE A 185 8.26 -31.05 -5.14
CA ILE A 185 7.43 -30.37 -4.14
C ILE A 185 6.36 -29.57 -4.88
N ALA A 186 5.10 -29.91 -4.64
CA ALA A 186 3.99 -29.28 -5.36
C ALA A 186 3.73 -27.84 -4.90
N GLY A 187 3.53 -26.93 -5.85
CA GLY A 187 2.86 -25.65 -5.62
C GLY A 187 1.42 -25.84 -5.21
N TYR A 188 0.82 -24.80 -4.63
CA TYR A 188 -0.55 -24.86 -4.13
C TYR A 188 -1.58 -24.72 -5.26
N ASP A 189 -2.55 -25.64 -5.26
CA ASP A 189 -3.73 -25.59 -6.09
C ASP A 189 -4.90 -25.04 -5.27
N GLU A 190 -5.33 -23.82 -5.58
CA GLU A 190 -6.40 -23.13 -4.85
C GLU A 190 -7.78 -23.78 -5.07
N GLU A 191 -8.02 -24.39 -6.24
CA GLU A 191 -9.31 -25.03 -6.54
C GLU A 191 -9.50 -26.32 -5.73
N ASN A 192 -8.44 -27.12 -5.62
CA ASN A 192 -8.48 -28.41 -4.92
C ASN A 192 -7.96 -28.34 -3.48
N CYS A 193 -7.42 -27.19 -3.04
CA CYS A 193 -6.80 -26.97 -1.74
C CYS A 193 -5.65 -27.97 -1.45
N THR A 194 -4.88 -28.33 -2.48
CA THR A 194 -3.79 -29.30 -2.40
C THR A 194 -2.44 -28.67 -2.72
N GLY A 195 -1.35 -29.37 -2.49
CA GLY A 195 0.00 -28.85 -2.68
C GLY A 195 0.58 -28.30 -1.38
N ILE A 196 1.87 -27.97 -1.40
CA ILE A 196 2.64 -27.63 -0.22
C ILE A 196 2.97 -26.15 -0.17
N VAL A 197 3.56 -25.59 -1.22
CA VAL A 197 4.05 -24.21 -1.23
C VAL A 197 2.99 -23.28 -1.80
N ARG A 198 2.43 -22.39 -0.97
CA ARG A 198 1.41 -21.42 -1.36
C ARG A 198 2.01 -20.15 -1.94
N SER A 199 3.04 -19.63 -1.30
CA SER A 199 3.68 -18.38 -1.77
C SER A 199 5.08 -18.21 -1.20
N ILE A 200 5.86 -17.37 -1.88
CA ILE A 200 7.19 -16.92 -1.50
C ILE A 200 7.10 -15.45 -1.15
N HIS A 201 7.45 -15.10 0.08
CA HIS A 201 7.50 -13.71 0.53
C HIS A 201 8.94 -13.28 0.66
N LEU A 202 9.27 -12.16 0.04
CA LEU A 202 10.58 -11.54 0.10
C LEU A 202 10.45 -10.12 0.63
N ARG A 203 11.36 -9.74 1.50
CA ARG A 203 11.48 -8.39 2.00
C ARG A 203 12.96 -8.02 2.08
N SER A 204 13.33 -6.82 1.60
CA SER A 204 14.70 -6.31 1.68
C SER A 204 14.79 -5.08 2.56
N SER A 205 15.90 -4.97 3.30
CA SER A 205 16.30 -3.76 4.01
C SER A 205 17.02 -2.77 3.08
N LYS A 206 17.36 -1.59 3.61
CA LYS A 206 18.21 -0.57 2.98
C LYS A 206 19.57 -1.13 2.53
N ASN A 207 20.12 -2.06 3.32
CA ASN A 207 21.41 -2.69 3.06
C ASN A 207 21.29 -3.95 2.18
N ASN A 208 20.12 -4.17 1.57
CA ASN A 208 19.81 -5.35 0.77
C ASN A 208 19.89 -6.67 1.54
N GLU A 209 19.73 -6.65 2.89
CA GLU A 209 19.50 -7.85 3.67
C GLU A 209 18.08 -8.35 3.42
N ILE A 210 17.93 -9.65 3.11
CA ILE A 210 16.65 -10.21 2.66
C ILE A 210 16.12 -11.21 3.68
N SER A 211 14.84 -11.03 4.01
CA SER A 211 14.02 -12.03 4.69
C SER A 211 13.24 -12.83 3.64
N LEU A 212 13.43 -14.14 3.65
CA LEU A 212 12.69 -15.11 2.82
C LEU A 212 11.71 -15.88 3.70
N THR A 213 10.42 -15.82 3.37
CA THR A 213 9.40 -16.65 4.02
C THR A 213 8.71 -17.53 2.99
N LEU A 214 8.64 -18.85 3.25
CA LEU A 214 7.77 -19.75 2.53
C LEU A 214 6.45 -19.88 3.29
N VAL A 215 5.34 -19.61 2.61
CA VAL A 215 4.00 -19.90 3.14
C VAL A 215 3.59 -21.28 2.67
N LEU A 216 3.34 -22.17 3.62
CA LEU A 216 3.06 -23.56 3.35
C LEU A 216 1.61 -23.94 3.73
N ASN A 217 1.02 -24.83 2.93
CA ASN A 217 -0.22 -25.54 3.25
C ASN A 217 0.05 -26.81 4.11
N SER A 218 1.19 -26.87 4.77
CA SER A 218 1.62 -27.98 5.62
C SER A 218 2.54 -27.46 6.71
N LYS A 219 2.78 -28.27 7.75
CA LYS A 219 3.70 -27.90 8.84
C LYS A 219 5.17 -27.93 8.42
N GLU A 220 5.51 -28.68 7.39
CA GLU A 220 6.89 -28.88 6.93
C GLU A 220 6.99 -28.81 5.40
N LEU A 221 8.16 -28.43 4.91
CA LEU A 221 8.55 -28.54 3.49
C LEU A 221 8.99 -29.99 3.22
N LEU A 222 8.05 -30.94 3.20
CA LEU A 222 8.20 -32.40 3.14
C LEU A 222 8.80 -33.03 4.42
N SER A 223 9.96 -32.57 4.87
CA SER A 223 10.66 -33.13 6.04
C SER A 223 11.73 -32.17 6.55
N SER A 224 12.16 -32.34 7.80
CA SER A 224 13.25 -31.54 8.39
C SER A 224 14.59 -31.70 7.64
N SER A 225 14.84 -32.84 6.96
CA SER A 225 16.02 -32.98 6.11
C SER A 225 15.93 -32.15 4.83
N THR A 226 14.75 -32.05 4.25
CA THR A 226 14.49 -31.19 3.10
C THR A 226 14.64 -29.71 3.48
N GLU A 227 14.14 -29.30 4.64
CA GLU A 227 14.30 -27.92 5.15
C GLU A 227 15.77 -27.55 5.36
N ARG A 228 16.57 -28.45 5.96
CA ARG A 228 18.03 -28.23 6.07
C ARG A 228 18.73 -28.13 4.71
N ALA A 229 18.32 -28.95 3.74
CA ALA A 229 18.84 -28.89 2.39
C ALA A 229 18.44 -27.59 1.70
N PHE A 230 17.22 -27.09 1.92
CA PHE A 230 16.73 -25.81 1.42
C PHE A 230 17.57 -24.64 1.96
N VAL A 231 17.73 -24.56 3.29
CA VAL A 231 18.55 -23.54 3.95
C VAL A 231 19.97 -23.54 3.37
N LYS A 232 20.61 -24.74 3.25
CA LYS A 232 21.96 -24.85 2.67
C LYS A 232 22.02 -24.37 1.23
N PHE A 233 21.00 -24.70 0.42
CA PHE A 233 20.92 -24.28 -0.98
C PHE A 233 20.78 -22.75 -1.09
N ILE A 234 19.84 -22.16 -0.37
CA ILE A 234 19.59 -20.70 -0.38
C ILE A 234 20.83 -19.95 0.10
N ASN A 235 21.43 -20.31 1.24
CA ASN A 235 22.60 -19.61 1.78
C ASN A 235 23.84 -19.71 0.89
N LYS A 236 23.94 -20.79 0.09
CA LYS A 236 25.02 -20.93 -0.90
C LYS A 236 24.80 -20.06 -2.13
N SER A 237 23.55 -19.89 -2.56
CA SER A 237 23.19 -19.22 -3.81
C SER A 237 22.93 -17.72 -3.64
N PHE A 238 22.43 -17.29 -2.47
CA PHE A 238 21.96 -15.93 -2.22
C PHE A 238 22.46 -15.45 -0.85
N HIS A 239 23.60 -14.77 -0.86
CA HIS A 239 24.25 -14.28 0.38
C HIS A 239 23.50 -13.16 1.05
N GLU A 240 22.60 -12.48 0.31
CA GLU A 240 21.74 -11.42 0.81
C GLU A 240 20.62 -11.95 1.71
N VAL A 241 20.28 -13.25 1.64
CA VAL A 241 19.26 -13.87 2.47
C VAL A 241 19.83 -14.12 3.86
N VAL A 242 19.49 -13.23 4.81
CA VAL A 242 19.97 -13.29 6.19
C VAL A 242 19.05 -14.03 7.13
N THR A 243 17.80 -14.25 6.73
CA THR A 243 16.83 -15.04 7.52
C THR A 243 15.84 -15.79 6.63
N ILE A 244 15.50 -17.01 7.03
CA ILE A 244 14.57 -17.90 6.33
C ILE A 244 13.52 -18.40 7.32
N LEU A 245 12.24 -18.20 6.97
CA LEU A 245 11.11 -18.61 7.79
C LEU A 245 10.14 -19.50 7.02
N ILE A 246 9.37 -20.25 7.77
CA ILE A 246 8.14 -20.89 7.33
C ILE A 246 6.98 -20.25 8.06
N ASN A 247 5.94 -19.91 7.31
CA ASN A 247 4.62 -19.59 7.81
C ASN A 247 3.65 -20.69 7.39
N VAL A 248 2.88 -21.23 8.33
CA VAL A 248 1.92 -22.31 8.07
C VAL A 248 0.54 -21.70 7.88
N ASN A 249 -0.02 -21.83 6.68
CA ASN A 249 -1.37 -21.42 6.37
C ASN A 249 -2.13 -22.55 5.68
N THR A 250 -2.90 -23.32 6.44
CA THR A 250 -3.75 -24.41 5.95
C THR A 250 -5.20 -24.00 5.76
N LYS A 251 -5.53 -22.71 6.03
CA LYS A 251 -6.89 -22.21 5.91
C LYS A 251 -7.26 -21.96 4.44
N ASN A 252 -8.46 -22.35 4.04
CA ASN A 252 -9.01 -22.00 2.73
C ASN A 252 -9.69 -20.63 2.80
N THR A 253 -8.88 -19.58 2.82
CA THR A 253 -9.32 -18.18 2.89
C THR A 253 -8.39 -17.30 2.05
N ASN A 254 -8.80 -16.07 1.76
CA ASN A 254 -7.98 -15.07 1.08
C ASN A 254 -6.86 -14.48 1.97
N VAL A 255 -6.77 -14.92 3.23
CA VAL A 255 -5.69 -14.50 4.14
C VAL A 255 -4.41 -15.21 3.72
N ILE A 256 -3.37 -14.45 3.43
CA ILE A 256 -2.12 -14.97 2.87
C ILE A 256 -1.27 -15.65 3.94
N LEU A 257 -1.16 -15.05 5.14
CA LEU A 257 -0.34 -15.54 6.24
C LEU A 257 -1.20 -16.28 7.26
N GLY A 258 -0.69 -17.41 7.76
CA GLY A 258 -1.28 -18.14 8.88
C GLY A 258 -0.70 -17.66 10.21
N ASP A 259 -1.15 -18.31 11.28
CA ASP A 259 -0.82 -17.90 12.66
C ASP A 259 0.47 -18.58 13.18
N GLU A 260 0.92 -19.69 12.57
CA GLU A 260 2.08 -20.46 13.01
C GLU A 260 3.34 -20.07 12.22
N TRP A 261 4.43 -19.77 12.94
CA TRP A 261 5.71 -19.35 12.37
C TRP A 261 6.86 -20.21 12.89
N ARG A 262 7.82 -20.51 12.01
CA ARG A 262 9.07 -21.17 12.37
C ARG A 262 10.24 -20.53 11.65
N THR A 263 11.30 -20.19 12.39
CA THR A 263 12.55 -19.72 11.81
C THR A 263 13.44 -20.91 11.49
N LEU A 264 13.86 -21.03 10.23
CA LEU A 264 14.78 -22.08 9.78
C LEU A 264 16.24 -21.61 9.83
N TYR A 265 16.47 -20.30 9.62
CA TYR A 265 17.79 -19.69 9.59
C TYR A 265 17.72 -18.21 9.97
N GLY A 266 18.76 -17.69 10.64
CA GLY A 266 18.83 -16.31 11.08
C GLY A 266 17.90 -15.99 12.24
N ASP A 267 17.64 -14.71 12.45
CA ASP A 267 16.95 -14.19 13.64
C ASP A 267 15.42 -14.13 13.51
N GLY A 268 14.87 -14.40 12.32
CA GLY A 268 13.44 -14.28 12.03
C GLY A 268 12.95 -12.87 11.71
N TYR A 269 13.85 -11.90 11.62
CA TYR A 269 13.58 -10.52 11.27
C TYR A 269 14.77 -9.89 10.53
N ILE A 270 14.57 -8.71 9.98
CA ILE A 270 15.62 -7.84 9.43
C ILE A 270 15.57 -6.47 10.10
N TYR A 271 16.66 -5.73 10.03
CA TYR A 271 16.67 -4.31 10.37
C TYR A 271 16.59 -3.45 9.12
N ASP A 272 15.81 -2.38 9.19
CA ASP A 272 15.77 -1.36 8.15
C ASP A 272 15.93 0.03 8.77
N GLU A 273 16.15 1.05 7.95
CA GLU A 273 16.34 2.44 8.37
C GLU A 273 15.47 3.37 7.53
N ILE A 274 14.73 4.25 8.18
CA ILE A 274 13.98 5.36 7.56
C ILE A 274 14.24 6.62 8.38
N SER A 275 14.54 7.74 7.72
CA SER A 275 14.76 9.06 8.35
C SER A 275 15.78 9.03 9.49
N GLY A 276 16.83 8.21 9.35
CA GLY A 276 17.88 8.04 10.38
C GLY A 276 17.43 7.25 11.62
N LYS A 277 16.24 6.64 11.60
CA LYS A 277 15.75 5.76 12.66
C LYS A 277 15.85 4.31 12.22
N LYS A 278 16.30 3.45 13.15
CA LYS A 278 16.46 2.00 12.91
C LYS A 278 15.22 1.23 13.38
N PHE A 279 14.74 0.32 12.58
CA PHE A 279 13.54 -0.46 12.85
C PHE A 279 13.82 -1.96 12.71
N ARG A 280 13.36 -2.74 13.70
CA ARG A 280 13.21 -4.18 13.55
C ARG A 280 11.93 -4.47 12.79
N ILE A 281 12.00 -5.30 11.76
CA ILE A 281 10.88 -5.63 10.90
C ILE A 281 10.73 -7.13 10.85
N THR A 282 9.62 -7.63 11.38
CA THR A 282 9.24 -9.03 11.24
C THR A 282 8.49 -9.27 9.93
N PRO A 283 8.42 -10.48 9.40
CA PRO A 283 7.71 -10.77 8.14
C PRO A 283 6.22 -10.44 8.18
N ALA A 284 5.58 -10.54 9.35
CA ALA A 284 4.16 -10.23 9.55
C ALA A 284 3.90 -8.73 9.66
N SER A 285 4.88 -7.92 10.09
CA SER A 285 4.70 -6.49 10.33
C SER A 285 4.42 -5.73 9.05
N PHE A 286 3.52 -4.74 9.14
CA PHE A 286 3.40 -3.74 8.09
C PHE A 286 4.67 -2.90 8.01
N TRP A 287 5.15 -2.64 6.80
CA TRP A 287 6.27 -1.76 6.51
C TRP A 287 6.09 -1.15 5.13
N GLN A 288 6.37 0.12 4.99
CA GLN A 288 6.22 0.83 3.72
C GLN A 288 7.10 0.22 2.63
N VAL A 289 6.48 -0.10 1.49
CA VAL A 289 7.15 -0.84 0.42
C VAL A 289 8.09 0.00 -0.45
N ASN A 290 8.00 1.33 -0.35
CA ASN A 290 8.86 2.30 -1.01
C ASN A 290 9.55 3.16 0.05
N ARG A 291 10.78 2.82 0.39
CA ARG A 291 11.52 3.49 1.47
C ARG A 291 11.77 4.97 1.16
N GLU A 292 12.24 5.27 -0.06
CA GLU A 292 12.56 6.65 -0.46
C GLU A 292 11.33 7.56 -0.32
N GLN A 293 10.17 7.09 -0.78
CA GLN A 293 8.94 7.87 -0.67
C GLN A 293 8.36 7.85 0.75
N ALA A 294 8.60 6.82 1.56
CA ALA A 294 8.25 6.83 2.98
C ALA A 294 9.03 7.90 3.76
N GLU A 295 10.32 8.10 3.44
CA GLU A 295 11.10 9.19 4.03
C GLU A 295 10.51 10.57 3.66
N VAL A 296 10.06 10.74 2.42
CA VAL A 296 9.37 11.96 1.97
C VAL A 296 8.04 12.13 2.72
N LEU A 297 7.23 11.07 2.79
CA LEU A 297 5.93 11.08 3.48
C LEU A 297 6.08 11.48 4.94
N TYR A 298 7.03 10.86 5.65
CA TYR A 298 7.28 11.13 7.06
C TYR A 298 7.92 12.51 7.28
N SER A 299 8.72 13.00 6.32
CA SER A 299 9.24 14.38 6.38
C SER A 299 8.12 15.42 6.26
N VAL A 300 7.15 15.20 5.38
CA VAL A 300 5.95 16.07 5.26
C VAL A 300 5.11 15.99 6.53
N ALA A 301 4.86 14.78 7.04
CA ALA A 301 4.10 14.59 8.27
C ALA A 301 4.80 15.27 9.47
N LYS A 302 6.13 15.19 9.56
CA LYS A 302 6.95 15.89 10.58
C LYS A 302 6.86 17.40 10.46
N GLU A 303 6.94 17.94 9.23
CA GLU A 303 6.77 19.38 8.97
C GLU A 303 5.38 19.85 9.42
N TYR A 304 4.33 19.09 9.12
CA TYR A 304 2.97 19.43 9.49
C TYR A 304 2.71 19.28 10.99
N ALA A 305 3.27 18.25 11.62
CA ALA A 305 3.21 18.07 13.07
C ALA A 305 3.87 19.24 13.80
N SER A 306 5.00 19.74 13.26
CA SER A 306 5.76 20.88 13.80
C SER A 306 5.88 20.82 15.32
N LEU A 307 6.31 19.63 15.84
CA LEU A 307 6.44 19.40 17.28
C LEU A 307 7.50 20.30 17.90
N GLU A 308 7.13 20.97 18.97
CA GLU A 308 8.03 21.73 19.83
C GLU A 308 8.60 20.85 20.96
N ASP A 309 9.70 21.30 21.59
CA ASP A 309 10.31 20.55 22.68
C ASP A 309 9.34 20.38 23.88
N GLY A 310 9.17 19.14 24.31
CA GLY A 310 8.28 18.77 25.40
C GLY A 310 6.81 18.57 25.04
N GLU A 311 6.41 18.84 23.80
CA GLU A 311 5.05 18.49 23.32
C GLU A 311 4.85 16.99 23.27
N SER A 312 3.58 16.58 23.40
CA SER A 312 3.13 15.18 23.35
C SER A 312 2.54 14.83 21.99
N LEU A 313 2.85 13.62 21.53
CA LEU A 313 2.36 13.04 20.26
C LEU A 313 1.57 11.77 20.56
N LEU A 314 0.33 11.71 20.08
CA LEU A 314 -0.48 10.50 20.02
C LEU A 314 -0.49 9.98 18.58
N ASP A 315 0.07 8.78 18.35
CA ASP A 315 0.13 8.12 17.04
C ASP A 315 -0.91 7.01 16.98
N LEU A 316 -2.01 7.26 16.26
CA LEU A 316 -3.11 6.32 16.09
C LEU A 316 -2.91 5.47 14.83
N TYR A 317 -3.21 4.17 14.94
CA TYR A 317 -2.92 3.15 13.91
C TYR A 317 -1.40 3.03 13.67
N CYS A 318 -0.61 3.09 14.74
CA CYS A 318 0.83 3.34 14.67
C CYS A 318 1.65 2.19 14.03
N GLY A 319 1.07 0.99 13.83
CA GLY A 319 1.80 -0.16 13.32
C GLY A 319 3.04 -0.48 14.16
N THR A 320 4.20 -0.54 13.53
CA THR A 320 5.52 -0.71 14.19
C THR A 320 6.09 0.58 14.76
N GLY A 321 5.28 1.64 14.85
CA GLY A 321 5.65 2.95 15.35
C GLY A 321 6.39 3.84 14.34
N SER A 322 6.37 3.50 13.06
CA SER A 322 7.24 4.15 12.06
C SER A 322 6.95 5.64 11.90
N VAL A 323 5.68 6.05 11.85
CA VAL A 323 5.27 7.44 11.71
C VAL A 323 5.66 8.24 12.98
N GLY A 324 5.15 7.82 14.13
CA GLY A 324 5.38 8.52 15.40
C GLY A 324 6.86 8.63 15.74
N LEU A 325 7.65 7.56 15.55
CA LEU A 325 9.09 7.57 15.84
C LEU A 325 9.90 8.48 14.88
N CYS A 326 9.48 8.60 13.61
CA CYS A 326 10.13 9.51 12.67
C CYS A 326 9.77 10.98 12.91
N ILE A 327 8.56 11.25 13.44
CA ILE A 327 8.10 12.59 13.76
C ILE A 327 8.67 13.07 15.11
N ALA A 328 8.72 12.17 16.12
CA ALA A 328 9.17 12.48 17.46
C ALA A 328 10.57 13.11 17.46
N GLY A 329 10.69 14.24 18.17
CA GLY A 329 11.93 14.94 18.44
C GLY A 329 12.46 14.64 19.84
N ASN A 330 13.47 15.39 20.27
CA ASN A 330 14.02 15.31 21.62
C ASN A 330 12.95 15.75 22.64
N GLY A 331 12.76 14.94 23.68
CA GLY A 331 11.80 15.25 24.76
C GLY A 331 10.33 15.05 24.40
N THR A 332 10.00 14.60 23.19
CA THR A 332 8.63 14.26 22.82
C THR A 332 8.13 13.07 23.62
N LYS A 333 6.96 13.21 24.24
CA LYS A 333 6.24 12.11 24.88
C LYS A 333 5.37 11.42 23.82
N LEU A 334 5.80 10.24 23.35
CA LEU A 334 5.11 9.50 22.30
C LEU A 334 4.19 8.44 22.90
N TYR A 335 2.93 8.44 22.44
CA TYR A 335 1.96 7.38 22.71
C TYR A 335 1.47 6.80 21.39
N GLY A 336 1.51 5.47 21.27
CA GLY A 336 1.04 4.77 20.08
C GLY A 336 -0.12 3.82 20.40
N VAL A 337 -1.08 3.75 19.48
CA VAL A 337 -2.22 2.83 19.52
C VAL A 337 -2.21 1.97 18.28
N GLU A 338 -2.21 0.66 18.45
CA GLU A 338 -2.22 -0.33 17.37
C GLU A 338 -3.08 -1.53 17.77
N VAL A 339 -3.89 -2.06 16.86
CA VAL A 339 -4.77 -3.19 17.14
C VAL A 339 -4.03 -4.53 17.17
N VAL A 340 -2.93 -4.65 16.41
CA VAL A 340 -2.13 -5.87 16.31
C VAL A 340 -1.08 -5.89 17.41
N GLU A 341 -1.22 -6.83 18.34
CA GLU A 341 -0.36 -6.93 19.55
C GLU A 341 1.14 -7.04 19.20
N GLU A 342 1.49 -7.86 18.19
CA GLU A 342 2.88 -8.01 17.74
C GLU A 342 3.46 -6.72 17.18
N ALA A 343 2.66 -5.95 16.45
CA ALA A 343 3.09 -4.66 15.90
C ALA A 343 3.31 -3.63 17.03
N ALA A 344 2.45 -3.60 18.04
CA ALA A 344 2.63 -2.74 19.23
C ALA A 344 3.90 -3.13 20.03
N LYS A 345 4.21 -4.43 20.14
CA LYS A 345 5.48 -4.92 20.72
C LYS A 345 6.68 -4.49 19.89
N ASP A 346 6.60 -4.58 18.56
CA ASP A 346 7.64 -4.09 17.66
C ASP A 346 7.82 -2.57 17.80
N ALA A 347 6.73 -1.78 17.90
CA ALA A 347 6.78 -0.34 18.12
C ALA A 347 7.51 0.00 19.45
N SER A 348 7.18 -0.71 20.53
CA SER A 348 7.85 -0.55 21.83
C SER A 348 9.34 -0.89 21.77
N PHE A 349 9.70 -1.94 21.02
CA PHE A 349 11.09 -2.31 20.79
C PHE A 349 11.81 -1.25 19.95
N ASN A 350 11.21 -0.77 18.89
CA ASN A 350 11.76 0.24 17.98
C ASN A 350 11.95 1.59 18.68
N ALA A 351 11.05 1.97 19.58
CA ALA A 351 11.22 3.16 20.41
C ALA A 351 12.49 3.08 21.26
N LYS A 352 12.68 1.95 21.96
CA LYS A 352 13.91 1.70 22.78
C LYS A 352 15.17 1.70 21.92
N LEU A 353 15.11 1.07 20.74
CA LEU A 353 16.22 0.98 19.80
C LEU A 353 16.69 2.38 19.34
N ASN A 354 15.79 3.36 19.29
CA ASN A 354 16.05 4.73 18.87
C ASN A 354 16.16 5.72 20.05
N ASN A 355 16.18 5.25 21.30
CA ASN A 355 16.23 6.07 22.51
C ASN A 355 15.10 7.12 22.59
N ILE A 356 13.89 6.73 22.16
CA ILE A 356 12.67 7.55 22.23
C ILE A 356 11.82 7.05 23.39
N ASP A 357 11.35 7.95 24.24
CA ASP A 357 10.38 7.64 25.29
C ASP A 357 8.99 7.47 24.67
N GLY A 358 8.62 6.22 24.43
CA GLY A 358 7.37 5.87 23.78
C GLY A 358 6.62 4.77 24.52
N LYS A 359 5.32 4.95 24.69
CA LYS A 359 4.40 3.94 25.23
C LYS A 359 3.45 3.52 24.11
N PHE A 360 3.27 2.20 23.98
CA PHE A 360 2.41 1.64 22.95
C PHE A 360 1.42 0.66 23.56
N THR A 361 0.15 0.74 23.10
CA THR A 361 -0.92 -0.12 23.58
C THR A 361 -1.53 -0.90 22.42
N ALA A 362 -1.86 -2.18 22.68
CA ALA A 362 -2.52 -3.06 21.72
C ALA A 362 -4.03 -3.05 21.96
N LEU A 363 -4.72 -2.10 21.34
CA LEU A 363 -6.19 -1.96 21.40
C LEU A 363 -6.73 -1.48 20.04
N PRO A 364 -7.98 -1.84 19.68
CA PRO A 364 -8.68 -1.13 18.62
C PRO A 364 -8.73 0.38 18.93
N THR A 365 -8.46 1.21 17.93
CA THR A 365 -8.39 2.68 18.12
C THR A 365 -9.65 3.23 18.78
N GLU A 366 -10.83 2.78 18.35
CA GLU A 366 -12.11 3.21 18.89
C GLU A 366 -12.24 2.91 20.40
N ASN A 367 -11.67 1.79 20.85
CA ASN A 367 -11.67 1.38 22.25
C ASN A 367 -10.59 2.13 23.05
N ALA A 368 -9.41 2.33 22.46
CA ALA A 368 -8.33 3.08 23.09
C ALA A 368 -8.72 4.55 23.35
N LEU A 369 -9.49 5.16 22.46
CA LEU A 369 -10.02 6.51 22.62
C LEU A 369 -11.07 6.63 23.73
N ASP A 370 -11.66 5.52 24.17
CA ASP A 370 -12.57 5.47 25.34
C ASP A 370 -11.81 5.23 26.65
N ASP A 371 -10.56 4.76 26.58
CA ASP A 371 -9.72 4.51 27.74
C ASP A 371 -9.41 5.81 28.50
N GLU A 372 -9.54 5.76 29.84
CA GLU A 372 -9.35 6.92 30.70
C GLU A 372 -7.93 7.49 30.63
N TYR A 373 -6.93 6.62 30.43
CA TYR A 373 -5.56 7.04 30.28
C TYR A 373 -5.36 7.86 29.01
N VAL A 374 -5.90 7.40 27.85
CA VAL A 374 -5.81 8.11 26.57
C VAL A 374 -6.56 9.43 26.62
N LYS A 375 -7.77 9.46 27.21
CA LYS A 375 -8.53 10.70 27.41
C LYS A 375 -7.79 11.75 28.24
N ASN A 376 -6.97 11.32 29.21
CA ASN A 376 -6.21 12.20 30.09
C ASN A 376 -4.81 12.59 29.53
N LEU A 377 -4.42 12.10 28.35
CA LEU A 377 -3.15 12.46 27.73
C LEU A 377 -3.08 13.94 27.31
N HIS A 378 -4.21 14.50 26.88
CA HIS A 378 -4.28 15.83 26.27
C HIS A 378 -3.15 16.07 25.25
N PRO A 379 -3.08 15.26 24.17
CA PRO A 379 -1.97 15.35 23.23
C PRO A 379 -1.94 16.70 22.52
N ASP A 380 -0.74 17.27 22.33
CA ASP A 380 -0.56 18.50 21.57
C ASP A 380 -0.75 18.24 20.08
N VAL A 381 -0.29 17.07 19.61
CA VAL A 381 -0.41 16.62 18.22
C VAL A 381 -0.94 15.19 18.18
N ILE A 382 -1.81 14.92 17.22
CA ILE A 382 -2.28 13.56 16.89
C ILE A 382 -1.86 13.25 15.45
N THR A 383 -1.23 12.09 15.23
CA THR A 383 -1.08 11.51 13.89
C THR A 383 -2.09 10.40 13.70
N VAL A 384 -2.68 10.32 12.51
CA VAL A 384 -3.58 9.24 12.12
C VAL A 384 -3.17 8.69 10.76
N ASP A 385 -2.93 7.38 10.68
CA ASP A 385 -2.65 6.64 9.43
C ASP A 385 -3.59 5.42 9.34
N PRO A 386 -4.90 5.64 9.15
CA PRO A 386 -5.90 4.61 9.23
C PRO A 386 -5.88 3.68 8.01
N PRO A 387 -6.50 2.49 8.11
CA PRO A 387 -6.72 1.63 6.96
C PRO A 387 -7.64 2.32 5.93
N ARG A 388 -7.77 1.74 4.73
CA ARG A 388 -8.55 2.30 3.60
C ARG A 388 -9.98 2.74 3.93
N LYS A 389 -10.59 2.21 4.97
CA LYS A 389 -11.93 2.64 5.43
C LYS A 389 -11.94 4.03 6.10
N GLY A 390 -10.79 4.59 6.41
CA GLY A 390 -10.64 5.85 7.16
C GLY A 390 -10.89 5.66 8.67
N CYS A 391 -11.14 6.77 9.37
CA CYS A 391 -11.37 6.84 10.81
C CYS A 391 -12.87 6.62 11.19
N VAL A 392 -13.57 5.71 10.51
CA VAL A 392 -14.99 5.45 10.76
C VAL A 392 -15.25 5.18 12.24
N GLY A 393 -16.13 6.00 12.88
CA GLY A 393 -16.49 5.89 14.29
C GLY A 393 -15.41 6.38 15.28
N ALA A 394 -14.31 6.95 14.80
CA ALA A 394 -13.23 7.49 15.63
C ALA A 394 -13.08 9.01 15.51
N VAL A 395 -13.59 9.65 14.46
CA VAL A 395 -13.39 11.08 14.19
C VAL A 395 -13.85 11.96 15.35
N GLU A 396 -15.08 11.74 15.85
CA GLU A 396 -15.62 12.49 16.99
C GLU A 396 -14.75 12.34 18.25
N LYS A 397 -14.31 11.11 18.54
CA LYS A 397 -13.48 10.81 19.71
C LYS A 397 -12.09 11.43 19.59
N ILE A 398 -11.49 11.40 18.40
CA ILE A 398 -10.19 12.05 18.10
C ILE A 398 -10.32 13.56 18.31
N ALA A 399 -11.37 14.17 17.74
CA ALA A 399 -11.63 15.60 17.91
C ALA A 399 -11.84 16.01 19.38
N ALA A 400 -12.52 15.17 20.17
CA ALA A 400 -12.78 15.39 21.58
C ALA A 400 -11.51 15.42 22.45
N LEU A 401 -10.37 14.85 22.00
CA LEU A 401 -9.10 14.96 22.70
C LEU A 401 -8.52 16.38 22.69
N GLY A 402 -9.00 17.25 21.81
CA GLY A 402 -8.66 18.68 21.81
C GLY A 402 -7.23 19.00 21.38
N ALA A 403 -6.57 18.13 20.61
CA ALA A 403 -5.21 18.39 20.14
C ALA A 403 -5.15 19.66 19.28
N LYS A 404 -4.07 20.43 19.42
CA LYS A 404 -3.87 21.67 18.64
C LYS A 404 -3.77 21.38 17.14
N ARG A 405 -3.14 20.25 16.79
CA ARG A 405 -2.87 19.81 15.41
C ARG A 405 -3.20 18.32 15.24
N ILE A 406 -3.81 18.00 14.11
CA ILE A 406 -3.97 16.61 13.67
C ILE A 406 -3.30 16.47 12.30
N VAL A 407 -2.39 15.51 12.16
CA VAL A 407 -1.76 15.16 10.89
C VAL A 407 -2.39 13.87 10.38
N TYR A 408 -3.19 13.98 9.33
CA TYR A 408 -3.88 12.85 8.73
C TYR A 408 -3.10 12.34 7.52
N ILE A 409 -2.66 11.10 7.55
CA ILE A 409 -2.03 10.37 6.43
C ILE A 409 -3.07 9.41 5.87
N SER A 410 -3.20 9.31 4.54
CA SER A 410 -4.20 8.42 3.94
C SER A 410 -3.79 7.93 2.56
N CYS A 411 -3.98 6.64 2.33
CA CYS A 411 -3.85 6.00 1.01
C CYS A 411 -5.14 6.03 0.17
N ASP A 412 -6.24 6.60 0.68
CA ASP A 412 -7.52 6.69 -0.02
C ASP A 412 -8.07 8.13 0.04
N PRO A 413 -7.97 8.89 -1.05
CA PRO A 413 -8.42 10.28 -1.09
C PRO A 413 -9.92 10.47 -0.81
N ALA A 414 -10.77 9.49 -1.14
CA ALA A 414 -12.20 9.62 -0.96
C ALA A 414 -12.60 9.49 0.52
N THR A 415 -12.04 8.51 1.24
CA THR A 415 -12.26 8.36 2.68
C THR A 415 -11.62 9.49 3.47
N LEU A 416 -10.43 9.95 3.06
CA LEU A 416 -9.80 11.14 3.63
C LEU A 416 -10.73 12.35 3.55
N ALA A 417 -11.22 12.69 2.35
CA ALA A 417 -12.06 13.86 2.15
C ALA A 417 -13.37 13.82 2.97
N ARG A 418 -13.97 12.62 3.13
CA ARG A 418 -15.14 12.40 4.00
C ARG A 418 -14.79 12.71 5.46
N ASP A 419 -13.71 12.14 5.97
CA ASP A 419 -13.31 12.28 7.37
C ASP A 419 -12.89 13.72 7.70
N LEU A 420 -12.22 14.41 6.76
CA LEU A 420 -11.88 15.83 6.89
C LEU A 420 -13.12 16.71 7.01
N ALA A 421 -14.16 16.46 6.21
CA ALA A 421 -15.42 17.19 6.31
C ALA A 421 -16.09 17.00 7.70
N GLU A 422 -15.97 15.80 8.28
CA GLU A 422 -16.47 15.53 9.64
C GLU A 422 -15.64 16.27 10.70
N PHE A 423 -14.32 16.30 10.59
CA PHE A 423 -13.44 17.09 11.45
C PHE A 423 -13.75 18.59 11.38
N GLU A 424 -14.09 19.15 10.20
CA GLU A 424 -14.47 20.57 10.09
C GLU A 424 -15.75 20.89 10.87
N ILE A 425 -16.74 19.98 10.86
CA ILE A 425 -17.96 20.14 11.68
C ILE A 425 -17.63 20.14 13.17
N LEU A 426 -16.58 19.42 13.58
CA LEU A 426 -16.14 19.27 14.97
C LEU A 426 -15.14 20.35 15.41
N GLY A 427 -14.96 21.42 14.63
CA GLY A 427 -14.15 22.58 14.99
C GLY A 427 -12.67 22.47 14.64
N TYR A 428 -12.30 21.56 13.76
CA TYR A 428 -10.99 21.55 13.12
C TYR A 428 -11.08 22.09 11.70
N LYS A 429 -10.04 22.74 11.23
CA LYS A 429 -9.94 23.18 9.83
C LYS A 429 -8.77 22.52 9.15
N ALA A 430 -9.02 21.89 8.00
CA ALA A 430 -7.97 21.41 7.12
C ALA A 430 -7.29 22.62 6.45
N ILE A 431 -6.01 22.82 6.71
CA ILE A 431 -5.28 24.05 6.33
C ILE A 431 -4.16 23.82 5.34
N ARG A 432 -3.58 22.61 5.27
CA ARG A 432 -2.53 22.25 4.32
C ARG A 432 -2.75 20.82 3.83
N ALA A 433 -2.44 20.57 2.56
CA ALA A 433 -2.47 19.24 1.97
C ALA A 433 -1.26 19.03 1.06
N SER A 434 -0.63 17.87 1.16
CA SER A 434 0.39 17.39 0.23
C SER A 434 0.06 15.98 -0.22
N ALA A 435 0.53 15.59 -1.41
CA ALA A 435 0.38 14.24 -1.92
C ALA A 435 1.74 13.63 -2.25
N VAL A 436 1.89 12.34 -2.02
CA VAL A 436 3.15 11.59 -2.21
C VAL A 436 2.89 10.35 -3.04
N ASP A 437 3.67 10.16 -4.10
CA ASP A 437 3.59 8.95 -4.89
C ASP A 437 4.38 7.80 -4.25
N MET A 438 3.75 7.12 -3.30
CA MET A 438 4.32 5.93 -2.66
C MET A 438 4.39 4.71 -3.58
N PHE A 439 3.53 4.66 -4.60
CA PHE A 439 3.33 3.48 -5.44
C PHE A 439 3.38 3.83 -6.93
N PRO A 440 4.54 4.26 -7.46
CA PRO A 440 4.72 4.50 -8.89
C PRO A 440 4.21 3.34 -9.75
N ARG A 441 3.63 3.67 -10.90
CA ARG A 441 3.02 2.73 -11.86
C ARG A 441 1.71 2.09 -11.39
N THR A 442 1.13 2.58 -10.29
CA THR A 442 -0.20 2.15 -9.80
C THR A 442 -1.14 3.35 -9.62
N GLY A 443 -2.44 3.10 -9.46
CA GLY A 443 -3.44 4.16 -9.24
C GLY A 443 -3.49 4.69 -7.80
N HIS A 444 -2.60 4.26 -6.92
CA HIS A 444 -2.59 4.66 -5.50
C HIS A 444 -1.75 5.92 -5.29
N VAL A 445 -2.21 6.75 -4.37
CA VAL A 445 -1.52 7.97 -3.92
C VAL A 445 -1.71 8.11 -2.42
N GLU A 446 -0.65 8.52 -1.72
CA GLU A 446 -0.72 8.90 -0.31
C GLU A 446 -0.95 10.41 -0.19
N SER A 447 -1.74 10.79 0.78
CA SER A 447 -2.02 12.19 1.08
C SER A 447 -1.67 12.49 2.54
N VAL A 448 -1.13 13.68 2.80
CA VAL A 448 -0.90 14.19 4.15
C VAL A 448 -1.66 15.49 4.29
N VAL A 449 -2.51 15.59 5.31
CA VAL A 449 -3.30 16.79 5.59
C VAL A 449 -3.07 17.24 7.01
N LEU A 450 -2.84 18.54 7.18
CA LEU A 450 -2.78 19.21 8.47
C LEU A 450 -4.14 19.81 8.81
N LEU A 451 -4.72 19.38 9.94
CA LEU A 451 -5.86 20.04 10.55
C LEU A 451 -5.40 20.84 11.78
N SER A 452 -5.94 22.02 11.93
CA SER A 452 -5.73 22.90 13.08
C SER A 452 -7.04 23.10 13.83
N GLN A 453 -6.97 22.98 15.15
CA GLN A 453 -8.13 23.29 16.00
C GLN A 453 -8.48 24.78 15.87
N GLN A 454 -9.75 25.07 15.57
CA GLN A 454 -10.24 26.44 15.55
C GLN A 454 -10.54 26.86 16.99
N LYS A 455 -9.94 27.97 17.43
CA LYS A 455 -10.37 28.58 18.70
C LYS A 455 -11.85 28.95 18.57
N ALA A 456 -12.67 28.52 19.52
CA ALA A 456 -14.02 29.05 19.63
C ALA A 456 -13.90 30.57 19.60
N SER A 457 -14.51 31.22 18.59
CA SER A 457 -14.63 32.69 18.59
C SER A 457 -15.28 33.06 19.92
N ALA A 458 -14.52 33.73 20.79
CA ALA A 458 -15.08 34.30 22.01
C ALA A 458 -16.27 35.15 21.54
N GLY A 459 -17.47 34.72 21.90
CA GLY A 459 -18.69 35.42 21.56
C GLY A 459 -18.47 36.88 21.97
N THR A 460 -18.54 37.79 21.03
CA THR A 460 -18.78 39.19 21.33
C THR A 460 -20.14 39.26 21.99
N ASP A 461 -20.09 39.28 23.30
CA ASP A 461 -21.25 39.73 24.06
C ASP A 461 -21.67 41.09 23.51
N LEU A 462 -22.71 41.07 22.68
CA LEU A 462 -23.49 42.28 22.38
C LEU A 462 -24.39 42.52 23.56
N SER A 463 -23.90 43.26 24.55
CA SER A 463 -24.71 43.97 25.52
C SER A 463 -25.30 45.22 24.90
#